data_a0e7ce3cf2a67821e905c2d586f8418f
#
_entry.id   a0e7ce3cf2a67821e905c2d586f8418f
#
_cell.length_a   1.000
_cell.length_b   1.000
_cell.length_c   1.000
_cell.angle_alpha   90.00
_cell.angle_beta   90.00
_cell.angle_gamma   90.00
#
_symmetry.space_group_name_H-M   'P 1'
#
loop_
_entity.id
_entity.type
_entity.pdbx_description
1 polymer ?
#
loop_
_entity_poly.entity_id
_entity_poly.type
_entity_poly.pdbx_seq_one_letter_code
_entity_poly.pdbx_strand_id
1 'polypeptide(L)'
;ALGVVSPEDKEIKSVEELKGKTLIIAKGTTAETYFEKNHPEVKLQKYDAYADAYNALLDGRGDAFSTDNTEVIAWAKTNPGYVVGIETLGDYDTIAAAVAKGNTELLDFLNEEIRELGKENFFHKDYEETLKPVFGDDTDPDSIVVEGGEAGKN
;
A
#
# COMPACT_ATOMS: atom_id res chain seq x y z
N ALA A 1 -0.95 5.00 1.93
CA ALA A 1 -1.32 5.50 0.60
C ALA A 1 -1.41 4.35 -0.41
N LEU A 2 -2.09 4.58 -1.53
CA LEU A 2 -2.13 3.61 -2.63
C LEU A 2 -0.95 3.80 -3.58
N GLY A 3 -0.57 2.72 -4.27
CA GLY A 3 0.37 2.73 -5.39
C GLY A 3 -0.24 2.08 -6.63
N VAL A 4 0.37 2.34 -7.79
CA VAL A 4 -0.03 1.70 -9.05
C VAL A 4 1.22 1.11 -9.71
N VAL A 5 1.18 -0.19 -9.95
CA VAL A 5 2.22 -0.95 -10.65
C VAL A 5 1.72 -1.32 -12.05
N SER A 6 2.61 -1.23 -13.04
CA SER A 6 2.34 -1.58 -14.43
C SER A 6 3.58 -2.16 -15.11
N PRO A 7 3.46 -2.79 -16.29
CA PRO A 7 4.62 -3.17 -17.08
C PRO A 7 5.51 -1.97 -17.41
N GLU A 8 6.84 -2.12 -17.35
CA GLU A 8 7.80 -1.05 -17.62
C GLU A 8 7.64 -0.44 -19.01
N ASP A 9 7.35 -1.26 -20.02
CA ASP A 9 7.14 -0.81 -21.42
C ASP A 9 5.82 -0.05 -21.62
N LYS A 10 4.95 -0.05 -20.61
CA LYS A 10 3.64 0.62 -20.56
C LYS A 10 3.42 1.31 -19.23
N GLU A 11 4.49 1.90 -18.70
CA GLU A 11 4.46 2.56 -17.39
C GLU A 11 3.32 3.60 -17.30
N ILE A 12 2.59 3.54 -16.19
CA ILE A 12 1.51 4.48 -15.87
C ILE A 12 1.99 5.40 -14.75
N LYS A 13 2.16 6.68 -15.08
CA LYS A 13 2.74 7.70 -14.18
C LYS A 13 1.71 8.63 -13.56
N SER A 14 0.48 8.62 -14.06
CA SER A 14 -0.60 9.44 -13.52
C SER A 14 -1.95 8.73 -13.64
N VAL A 15 -2.91 9.17 -12.84
CA VAL A 15 -4.27 8.59 -12.87
C VAL A 15 -4.98 8.88 -14.20
N GLU A 16 -4.66 10.01 -14.83
CA GLU A 16 -5.20 10.39 -16.13
C GLU A 16 -4.84 9.37 -17.22
N GLU A 17 -3.68 8.73 -17.11
CA GLU A 17 -3.24 7.69 -18.05
C GLU A 17 -4.01 6.37 -17.90
N LEU A 18 -4.73 6.18 -16.78
CA LEU A 18 -5.64 5.04 -16.60
C LEU A 18 -6.95 5.17 -17.40
N LYS A 19 -7.23 6.35 -17.94
CA LYS A 19 -8.45 6.56 -18.75
C LYS A 19 -8.44 5.67 -19.98
N GLY A 20 -9.50 4.86 -20.10
CA GLY A 20 -9.64 3.88 -21.18
C GLY A 20 -8.84 2.59 -20.99
N LYS A 21 -8.10 2.46 -19.90
CA LYS A 21 -7.36 1.26 -19.50
C LYS A 21 -8.11 0.46 -18.45
N THR A 22 -7.68 -0.77 -18.23
CA THR A 22 -8.22 -1.66 -17.20
C THR A 22 -7.29 -1.70 -16.01
N LEU A 23 -7.75 -1.20 -14.86
CA LEU A 23 -7.07 -1.27 -13.58
C LEU A 23 -7.54 -2.50 -12.80
N ILE A 24 -6.60 -3.37 -12.45
CA ILE A 24 -6.85 -4.54 -11.60
C ILE A 24 -6.84 -4.07 -10.14
N ILE A 25 -7.77 -4.58 -9.34
CA ILE A 25 -7.84 -4.36 -7.89
C ILE A 25 -8.31 -5.61 -7.16
N ALA A 26 -8.03 -5.70 -5.87
CA ALA A 26 -8.66 -6.67 -4.99
C ALA A 26 -9.95 -6.09 -4.40
N LYS A 27 -11.00 -6.92 -4.30
CA LYS A 27 -12.30 -6.53 -3.74
C LYS A 27 -12.20 -6.23 -2.24
N GLY A 28 -13.02 -5.27 -1.78
CA GLY A 28 -13.11 -4.91 -0.37
C GLY A 28 -11.92 -4.10 0.15
N THR A 29 -11.07 -3.59 -0.75
CA THR A 29 -9.89 -2.81 -0.39
C THR A 29 -10.13 -1.30 -0.44
N THR A 30 -9.22 -0.54 0.15
CA THR A 30 -9.20 0.92 0.06
C THR A 30 -9.01 1.39 -1.37
N ALA A 31 -8.25 0.65 -2.20
CA ALA A 31 -8.10 0.93 -3.62
C ALA A 31 -9.43 0.87 -4.37
N GLU A 32 -10.25 -0.16 -4.13
CA GLU A 32 -11.59 -0.25 -4.73
C GLU A 32 -12.42 0.98 -4.40
N THR A 33 -12.54 1.30 -3.11
CA THR A 33 -13.33 2.44 -2.64
C THR A 33 -12.82 3.78 -3.20
N TYR A 34 -11.49 3.94 -3.25
CA TYR A 34 -10.87 5.16 -3.76
C TYR A 34 -11.18 5.40 -5.24
N PHE A 35 -10.97 4.40 -6.09
CA PHE A 35 -11.22 4.53 -7.52
C PHE A 35 -12.69 4.66 -7.86
N GLU A 36 -13.57 3.91 -7.21
CA GLU A 36 -15.02 4.05 -7.42
C GLU A 36 -15.55 5.44 -7.06
N LYS A 37 -14.99 6.05 -6.01
CA LYS A 37 -15.43 7.36 -5.55
C LYS A 37 -14.82 8.52 -6.35
N ASN A 38 -13.51 8.46 -6.61
CA ASN A 38 -12.77 9.60 -7.13
C ASN A 38 -12.50 9.51 -8.65
N HIS A 39 -12.49 8.29 -9.21
CA HIS A 39 -12.16 8.03 -10.62
C HIS A 39 -13.11 7.01 -11.24
N PRO A 40 -14.45 7.30 -11.26
CA PRO A 40 -15.45 6.37 -11.79
C PRO A 40 -15.30 6.10 -13.29
N GLU A 41 -14.50 6.90 -14.00
CA GLU A 41 -14.17 6.72 -15.42
C GLU A 41 -13.14 5.60 -15.67
N VAL A 42 -12.42 5.16 -14.62
CA VAL A 42 -11.42 4.08 -14.72
C VAL A 42 -12.14 2.73 -14.69
N LYS A 43 -11.85 1.89 -15.67
CA LYS A 43 -12.44 0.55 -15.72
C LYS A 43 -11.75 -0.36 -14.70
N LEU A 44 -12.47 -0.79 -13.66
CA LEU A 44 -11.97 -1.69 -12.64
C LEU A 44 -12.24 -3.15 -13.01
N GLN A 45 -11.22 -3.99 -12.90
CA GLN A 45 -11.32 -5.45 -12.92
C GLN A 45 -10.99 -6.00 -11.53
N LYS A 46 -12.00 -6.60 -10.90
CA LYS A 46 -11.97 -6.93 -9.47
C LYS A 46 -11.74 -8.42 -9.24
N TYR A 47 -10.82 -8.75 -8.34
CA TYR A 47 -10.51 -10.12 -7.91
C TYR A 47 -10.74 -10.31 -6.41
N ASP A 48 -11.07 -11.52 -5.99
CA ASP A 48 -11.31 -11.83 -4.57
C ASP A 48 -10.01 -11.98 -3.77
N ALA A 49 -8.91 -12.37 -4.43
CA ALA A 49 -7.62 -12.56 -3.81
C ALA A 49 -6.50 -11.79 -4.52
N TYR A 50 -5.51 -11.32 -3.75
CA TYR A 50 -4.32 -10.63 -4.28
C TYR A 50 -3.55 -11.50 -5.27
N ALA A 51 -3.39 -12.81 -4.99
CA ALA A 51 -2.70 -13.72 -5.88
C ALA A 51 -3.34 -13.77 -7.27
N ASP A 52 -4.68 -13.79 -7.33
CA ASP A 52 -5.42 -13.79 -8.60
C ASP A 52 -5.28 -12.45 -9.34
N ALA A 53 -5.26 -11.33 -8.59
CA ALA A 53 -5.04 -10.00 -9.13
C ALA A 53 -3.64 -9.86 -9.75
N TYR A 54 -2.60 -10.29 -9.07
CA TYR A 54 -1.23 -10.29 -9.59
C TYR A 54 -1.07 -11.22 -10.78
N ASN A 55 -1.65 -12.43 -10.74
CA ASN A 55 -1.66 -13.33 -11.88
C ASN A 55 -2.37 -12.73 -13.10
N ALA A 56 -3.45 -11.98 -12.87
CA ALA A 56 -4.14 -11.27 -13.95
C ALA A 56 -3.27 -10.19 -14.59
N LEU A 57 -2.46 -9.46 -13.81
CA LEU A 57 -1.51 -8.50 -14.33
C LEU A 57 -0.40 -9.20 -15.14
N LEU A 58 0.18 -10.28 -14.60
CA LEU A 58 1.20 -11.07 -15.28
C LEU A 58 0.70 -11.68 -16.60
N ASP A 59 -0.56 -12.09 -16.65
CA ASP A 59 -1.22 -12.64 -17.85
C ASP A 59 -1.66 -11.55 -18.85
N GLY A 60 -1.46 -10.26 -18.52
CA GLY A 60 -1.88 -9.16 -19.39
C GLY A 60 -3.39 -8.96 -19.47
N ARG A 61 -4.15 -9.42 -18.46
CA ARG A 61 -5.61 -9.26 -18.40
C ARG A 61 -6.06 -7.88 -17.93
N GLY A 62 -5.12 -7.03 -17.54
CA GLY A 62 -5.31 -5.62 -17.22
C GLY A 62 -4.03 -4.86 -17.47
N ASP A 63 -4.12 -3.54 -17.49
CA ASP A 63 -3.00 -2.64 -17.82
C ASP A 63 -2.14 -2.28 -16.60
N ALA A 64 -2.75 -2.28 -15.41
CA ALA A 64 -2.08 -1.96 -14.14
C ALA A 64 -2.81 -2.62 -12.96
N PHE A 65 -2.14 -2.65 -11.81
CA PHE A 65 -2.72 -3.08 -10.54
C PHE A 65 -2.49 -2.02 -9.46
N SER A 66 -3.52 -1.78 -8.63
CA SER A 66 -3.43 -0.86 -7.50
C SER A 66 -3.82 -1.52 -6.19
N THR A 67 -2.98 -1.29 -5.18
CA THR A 67 -3.20 -1.60 -3.78
C THR A 67 -2.32 -0.68 -2.92
N ASP A 68 -2.06 -1.02 -1.66
CA ASP A 68 -1.15 -0.26 -0.81
C ASP A 68 0.22 -0.10 -1.47
N ASN A 69 0.78 1.09 -1.39
CA ASN A 69 2.05 1.41 -2.06
C ASN A 69 3.21 0.51 -1.59
N THR A 70 3.26 0.18 -0.30
CA THR A 70 4.26 -0.75 0.25
C THR A 70 4.18 -2.13 -0.39
N GLU A 71 2.97 -2.61 -0.66
CA GLU A 71 2.73 -3.90 -1.30
C GLU A 71 3.23 -3.91 -2.76
N VAL A 72 2.79 -2.92 -3.57
CA VAL A 72 3.20 -2.88 -4.99
C VAL A 72 4.69 -2.62 -5.16
N ILE A 73 5.33 -1.83 -4.28
CA ILE A 73 6.78 -1.59 -4.29
C ILE A 73 7.53 -2.90 -4.00
N ALA A 74 7.14 -3.64 -2.95
CA ALA A 74 7.75 -4.92 -2.61
C ALA A 74 7.59 -5.94 -3.75
N TRP A 75 6.38 -6.00 -4.34
CA TRP A 75 6.10 -6.91 -5.44
C TRP A 75 6.92 -6.58 -6.70
N ALA A 76 6.99 -5.30 -7.09
CA ALA A 76 7.76 -4.88 -8.27
C ALA A 76 9.26 -5.22 -8.15
N LYS A 77 9.84 -5.11 -6.96
CA LYS A 77 11.25 -5.46 -6.71
C LYS A 77 11.56 -6.94 -6.96
N THR A 78 10.57 -7.80 -6.81
CA THR A 78 10.73 -9.25 -7.03
C THR A 78 10.19 -9.72 -8.39
N ASN A 79 9.62 -8.80 -9.19
CA ASN A 79 9.03 -9.09 -10.50
C ASN A 79 9.63 -8.17 -11.57
N PRO A 80 10.81 -8.52 -12.14
CA PRO A 80 11.45 -7.73 -13.20
C PRO A 80 10.51 -7.49 -14.39
N GLY A 81 10.57 -6.30 -14.97
CA GLY A 81 9.69 -5.87 -16.08
C GLY A 81 8.43 -5.15 -15.62
N TYR A 82 8.29 -4.91 -14.31
CA TYR A 82 7.22 -4.11 -13.71
C TYR A 82 7.78 -2.96 -12.90
N VAL A 83 7.07 -1.84 -12.91
CA VAL A 83 7.47 -0.62 -12.23
C VAL A 83 6.26 0.02 -11.53
N VAL A 84 6.52 0.65 -10.39
CA VAL A 84 5.53 1.47 -9.67
C VAL A 84 5.63 2.90 -10.19
N GLY A 85 4.80 3.25 -11.16
CA GLY A 85 4.82 4.58 -11.77
C GLY A 85 4.07 5.63 -10.96
N ILE A 86 3.13 5.20 -10.08
CA ILE A 86 2.47 6.05 -9.09
C ILE A 86 2.77 5.47 -7.72
N GLU A 87 3.70 6.09 -6.98
CA GLU A 87 4.13 5.61 -5.66
C GLU A 87 3.21 6.06 -4.53
N THR A 88 2.51 7.16 -4.72
CA THR A 88 1.62 7.73 -3.69
C THR A 88 0.36 8.28 -4.34
N LEU A 89 -0.77 7.68 -4.01
CA LEU A 89 -2.10 8.09 -4.47
C LEU A 89 -3.08 8.14 -3.30
N GLY A 90 -3.83 9.23 -3.20
CA GLY A 90 -4.74 9.46 -2.09
C GLY A 90 -4.02 9.94 -0.81
N ASP A 91 -4.76 9.94 0.29
CA ASP A 91 -4.24 10.33 1.59
C ASP A 91 -3.37 9.23 2.19
N TYR A 92 -2.45 9.62 3.07
CA TYR A 92 -1.70 8.64 3.86
C TYR A 92 -2.64 7.99 4.88
N ASP A 93 -2.72 6.66 4.81
CA ASP A 93 -3.43 5.84 5.79
C ASP A 93 -2.41 5.09 6.67
N THR A 94 -2.78 4.87 7.92
CA THR A 94 -2.01 4.04 8.84
C THR A 94 -2.71 2.71 9.07
N ILE A 95 -1.92 1.63 9.14
CA ILE A 95 -2.40 0.33 9.57
C ILE A 95 -2.36 0.31 11.09
N ALA A 96 -3.47 -0.05 11.73
CA ALA A 96 -3.59 -0.08 13.18
C ALA A 96 -4.25 -1.37 13.67
N ALA A 97 -3.85 -1.80 14.86
CA ALA A 97 -4.53 -2.89 15.56
C ALA A 97 -5.96 -2.48 15.92
N ALA A 98 -6.90 -3.41 15.81
CA ALA A 98 -8.29 -3.19 16.18
C ALA A 98 -8.69 -4.14 17.32
N VAL A 99 -9.51 -3.63 18.26
CA VAL A 99 -10.07 -4.40 19.36
C VAL A 99 -11.59 -4.43 19.27
N ALA A 100 -12.21 -5.42 19.89
CA ALA A 100 -13.66 -5.47 19.99
C ALA A 100 -14.22 -4.22 20.71
N LYS A 101 -15.33 -3.69 20.18
CA LYS A 101 -15.99 -2.54 20.77
C LYS A 101 -16.32 -2.76 22.23
N GLY A 102 -15.90 -1.86 23.11
CA GLY A 102 -16.08 -1.94 24.56
C GLY A 102 -14.92 -2.61 25.30
N ASN A 103 -13.94 -3.20 24.61
CA ASN A 103 -12.72 -3.74 25.24
C ASN A 103 -11.70 -2.61 25.47
N THR A 104 -12.04 -1.70 26.38
CA THR A 104 -11.22 -0.50 26.67
C THR A 104 -9.93 -0.84 27.36
N GLU A 105 -9.89 -1.89 28.18
CA GLU A 105 -8.67 -2.33 28.87
C GLU A 105 -7.57 -2.74 27.87
N LEU A 106 -7.93 -3.56 26.86
CA LEU A 106 -6.97 -3.95 25.83
C LEU A 106 -6.60 -2.77 24.93
N LEU A 107 -7.54 -1.89 24.62
CA LEU A 107 -7.27 -0.68 23.84
C LEU A 107 -6.25 0.22 24.52
N ASP A 108 -6.44 0.49 25.82
CA ASP A 108 -5.57 1.35 26.61
C ASP A 108 -4.17 0.72 26.73
N PHE A 109 -4.10 -0.59 26.99
CA PHE A 109 -2.85 -1.34 27.01
C PHE A 109 -2.08 -1.21 25.67
N LEU A 110 -2.74 -1.49 24.53
CA LEU A 110 -2.08 -1.41 23.21
C LEU A 110 -1.61 0.01 22.89
N ASN A 111 -2.41 1.01 23.20
CA ASN A 111 -2.03 2.41 22.98
C ASN A 111 -0.83 2.83 23.85
N GLU A 112 -0.74 2.35 25.07
CA GLU A 112 0.41 2.63 25.94
C GLU A 112 1.67 1.90 25.43
N GLU A 113 1.57 0.63 25.08
CA GLU A 113 2.68 -0.15 24.51
C GLU A 113 3.21 0.50 23.23
N ILE A 114 2.34 0.94 22.32
CA ILE A 114 2.77 1.62 21.08
C ILE A 114 3.53 2.91 21.40
N ARG A 115 3.10 3.69 22.41
CA ARG A 115 3.82 4.91 22.82
C ARG A 115 5.19 4.60 23.45
N GLU A 116 5.26 3.57 24.30
CA GLU A 116 6.53 3.16 24.92
C GLU A 116 7.52 2.65 23.85
N LEU A 117 7.05 1.81 22.91
CA LEU A 117 7.87 1.33 21.79
C LEU A 117 8.38 2.50 20.94
N GLY A 118 7.54 3.54 20.72
CA GLY A 118 7.93 4.73 19.98
C GLY A 118 9.07 5.52 20.63
N LYS A 119 9.15 5.56 21.97
CA LYS A 119 10.26 6.20 22.69
C LYS A 119 11.62 5.53 22.43
N GLU A 120 11.59 4.27 22.07
CA GLU A 120 12.77 3.46 21.76
C GLU A 120 13.12 3.41 20.27
N ASN A 121 12.34 4.07 19.41
CA ASN A 121 12.38 3.94 17.94
C ASN A 121 12.29 2.47 17.51
N PHE A 122 11.38 1.74 18.11
CA PHE A 122 11.25 0.29 17.90
C PHE A 122 10.88 -0.03 16.45
N PHE A 123 9.91 0.68 15.88
CA PHE A 123 9.44 0.38 14.53
C PHE A 123 10.47 0.75 13.45
N HIS A 124 11.30 1.77 13.65
CA HIS A 124 12.42 2.05 12.76
C HIS A 124 13.51 0.97 12.83
N LYS A 125 13.81 0.47 14.03
CA LYS A 125 14.76 -0.66 14.19
C LYS A 125 14.21 -1.93 13.53
N ASP A 126 12.91 -2.21 13.71
CA ASP A 126 12.25 -3.33 13.07
C ASP A 126 12.25 -3.20 11.55
N TYR A 127 12.02 -1.99 11.02
CA TYR A 127 12.12 -1.69 9.59
C TYR A 127 13.51 -2.04 9.04
N GLU A 128 14.59 -1.61 9.70
CA GLU A 128 15.97 -1.89 9.27
C GLU A 128 16.23 -3.40 9.17
N GLU A 129 15.69 -4.20 10.06
CA GLU A 129 15.89 -5.64 10.11
C GLU A 129 14.97 -6.42 9.13
N THR A 130 13.72 -5.97 8.95
CA THR A 130 12.68 -6.76 8.29
C THR A 130 12.28 -6.23 6.92
N LEU A 131 12.10 -4.92 6.77
CA LEU A 131 11.56 -4.30 5.56
C LEU A 131 12.63 -3.72 4.63
N LYS A 132 13.69 -3.17 5.19
CA LYS A 132 14.79 -2.61 4.39
C LYS A 132 15.42 -3.61 3.40
N PRO A 133 15.62 -4.89 3.75
CA PRO A 133 16.07 -5.89 2.76
C PRO A 133 15.11 -6.06 1.58
N VAL A 134 13.83 -5.77 1.76
CA VAL A 134 12.78 -5.85 0.73
C VAL A 134 12.68 -4.56 -0.05
N PHE A 135 12.62 -3.40 0.63
CA PHE A 135 12.43 -2.09 -0.01
C PHE A 135 13.71 -1.49 -0.60
N GLY A 136 14.89 -1.87 -0.06
CA GLY A 136 16.20 -1.35 -0.47
C GLY A 136 16.56 -0.04 0.21
N ASP A 137 17.78 0.44 -0.06
CA ASP A 137 18.36 1.62 0.59
C ASP A 137 17.75 2.95 0.11
N ASP A 138 17.08 2.95 -1.02
CA ASP A 138 16.48 4.16 -1.61
C ASP A 138 15.11 4.52 -1.01
N THR A 139 14.54 3.64 -0.20
CA THR A 139 13.24 3.88 0.45
C THR A 139 13.44 4.57 1.79
N ASP A 140 12.84 5.76 1.94
CA ASP A 140 12.84 6.48 3.20
C ASP A 140 11.96 5.76 4.24
N PRO A 141 12.53 5.29 5.37
CA PRO A 141 11.75 4.63 6.41
C PRO A 141 10.63 5.50 6.97
N ASP A 142 10.80 6.83 7.04
CA ASP A 142 9.78 7.76 7.53
C ASP A 142 8.54 7.81 6.64
N SER A 143 8.64 7.35 5.39
CA SER A 143 7.48 7.21 4.49
C SER A 143 6.60 6.00 4.82
N ILE A 144 7.10 5.05 5.60
CA ILE A 144 6.44 3.77 5.92
C ILE A 144 6.16 3.62 7.40
N VAL A 145 7.11 4.04 8.26
CA VAL A 145 7.07 3.83 9.71
C VAL A 145 6.39 4.99 10.42
N VAL A 146 5.54 4.65 11.39
CA VAL A 146 4.93 5.61 12.34
C VAL A 146 5.32 5.21 13.75
N GLU A 147 6.15 6.03 14.40
CA GLU A 147 6.52 5.80 15.80
C GLU A 147 5.49 6.35 16.77
N GLY A 148 5.27 5.63 17.88
CA GLY A 148 4.41 6.07 18.98
C GLY A 148 2.91 6.22 18.63
N GLY A 149 2.49 5.81 17.45
CA GLY A 149 1.11 5.96 16.98
C GLY A 149 0.75 7.39 16.59
N GLU A 150 1.71 8.28 16.40
CA GLU A 150 1.52 9.69 16.08
C GLU A 150 1.75 9.97 14.58
N ALA A 151 0.80 9.51 13.74
CA ALA A 151 0.83 9.82 12.31
C ALA A 151 0.76 11.32 12.04
N GLY A 152 1.63 11.82 11.16
CA GLY A 152 1.54 13.20 10.65
C GLY A 152 2.27 14.26 11.49
N LYS A 153 3.21 13.88 12.33
CA LYS A 153 4.13 14.80 13.04
C LYS A 153 5.54 14.90 12.42
N ASN A 154 5.71 14.43 11.19
CA ASN A 154 6.96 14.59 10.45
C ASN A 154 6.91 15.81 9.53
#